data_5e24b6ba6bc785b825838203a51ebd8d
#
_entry.id   5e24b6ba6bc785b825838203a51ebd8d
#
_cell.length_a   1.000
_cell.length_b   1.000
_cell.length_c   1.000
_cell.angle_alpha   90.00
_cell.angle_beta   90.00
_cell.angle_gamma   90.00
#
_symmetry.space_group_name_H-M   'P 1'
#
loop_
_entity.id
_entity.type
_entity.pdbx_description
1 polymer ?
#
loop_
_entity_poly.entity_id
_entity_poly.type
_entity_poly.pdbx_seq_one_letter_code
_entity_poly.pdbx_strand_id
1 'polypeptide(L)'
;LDAAHAAAPGWGRTPPAQRALILNRIADHLEQNLEAIAVIETIDNGKPIRETTAADLPLAIDHFRYFAGCIRAQEGTVGELDADTVAYHFHEPLGVVAQIIPGTFPLLMAAWKLAPA
;
A
#
# COMPACT_ATOMS: atom_id res chain seq x y z
N LEU A 1 10.12 -15.79 -2.42
CA LEU A 1 11.04 -15.04 -1.57
C LEU A 1 12.22 -14.47 -2.36
N ASP A 2 12.88 -15.26 -3.19
CA ASP A 2 14.09 -14.82 -3.92
C ASP A 2 13.83 -13.62 -4.83
N ALA A 3 12.72 -13.61 -5.57
CA ALA A 3 12.32 -12.49 -6.40
C ALA A 3 12.09 -11.20 -5.59
N ALA A 4 11.48 -11.32 -4.41
CA ALA A 4 11.26 -10.17 -3.52
C ALA A 4 12.59 -9.62 -2.99
N HIS A 5 13.51 -10.49 -2.58
CA HIS A 5 14.85 -10.08 -2.15
C HIS A 5 15.66 -9.44 -3.28
N ALA A 6 15.54 -9.96 -4.50
CA ALA A 6 16.19 -9.38 -5.67
C ALA A 6 15.65 -7.97 -6.02
N ALA A 7 14.34 -7.74 -5.84
CA ALA A 7 13.69 -6.46 -6.12
C ALA A 7 13.90 -5.40 -5.02
N ALA A 8 14.07 -5.82 -3.77
CA ALA A 8 14.10 -4.93 -2.60
C ALA A 8 15.13 -3.78 -2.71
N PRO A 9 16.39 -3.98 -3.15
CA PRO A 9 17.35 -2.88 -3.26
C PRO A 9 16.94 -1.82 -4.28
N GLY A 10 16.34 -2.24 -5.40
CA GLY A 10 15.84 -1.32 -6.43
C GLY A 10 14.62 -0.54 -5.96
N TRP A 11 13.65 -1.25 -5.39
CA TRP A 11 12.44 -0.65 -4.84
C TRP A 11 12.75 0.34 -3.71
N GLY A 12 13.63 -0.03 -2.78
CA GLY A 12 14.04 0.84 -1.66
C GLY A 12 14.71 2.15 -2.09
N ARG A 13 15.29 2.20 -3.29
CA ARG A 13 15.85 3.43 -3.88
C ARG A 13 14.89 4.21 -4.76
N THR A 14 13.69 3.69 -5.01
CA THR A 14 12.70 4.38 -5.84
C THR A 14 12.23 5.66 -5.13
N PRO A 15 12.29 6.82 -5.78
CA PRO A 15 11.86 8.08 -5.16
C PRO A 15 10.40 8.03 -4.70
N PRO A 16 10.06 8.69 -3.57
CA PRO A 16 8.69 8.71 -3.04
C PRO A 16 7.62 9.11 -4.06
N ALA A 17 7.92 10.10 -4.91
CA ALA A 17 6.98 10.55 -5.95
C ALA A 17 6.68 9.44 -6.99
N GLN A 18 7.65 8.61 -7.33
CA GLN A 18 7.45 7.49 -8.24
C GLN A 18 6.69 6.34 -7.59
N ARG A 19 6.95 6.05 -6.32
CA ARG A 19 6.17 5.06 -5.55
C ARG A 19 4.73 5.51 -5.41
N ALA A 20 4.48 6.79 -5.10
CA ALA A 20 3.13 7.38 -5.07
C ALA A 20 2.41 7.23 -6.42
N LEU A 21 3.10 7.46 -7.53
CA LEU A 21 2.53 7.29 -8.86
C LEU A 21 2.11 5.83 -9.13
N ILE A 22 2.92 4.86 -8.69
CA ILE A 22 2.58 3.44 -8.83
C ILE A 22 1.33 3.09 -8.02
N LEU A 23 1.22 3.55 -6.77
CA LEU A 23 0.04 3.33 -5.94
C LEU A 23 -1.22 3.95 -6.58
N ASN A 24 -1.13 5.14 -7.13
CA ASN A 24 -2.25 5.76 -7.84
C ASN A 24 -2.65 4.98 -9.10
N ARG A 25 -1.68 4.47 -9.87
CA ARG A 25 -1.97 3.61 -11.03
C ARG A 25 -2.64 2.30 -10.65
N ILE A 26 -2.28 1.71 -9.52
CA ILE A 26 -2.99 0.54 -8.97
C ILE A 26 -4.44 0.92 -8.67
N ALA A 27 -4.66 2.04 -7.98
CA ALA A 27 -6.01 2.54 -7.69
C ALA A 27 -6.84 2.77 -8.95
N ASP A 28 -6.25 3.40 -9.98
CA ASP A 28 -6.92 3.65 -11.26
C ASP A 28 -7.30 2.34 -11.97
N HIS A 29 -6.41 1.34 -11.94
CA HIS A 29 -6.70 0.03 -12.52
C HIS A 29 -7.81 -0.72 -11.78
N LEU A 30 -7.83 -0.67 -10.46
CA LEU A 30 -8.90 -1.25 -9.65
C LEU A 30 -10.24 -0.56 -9.96
N GLU A 31 -10.24 0.77 -10.04
CA GLU A 31 -11.45 1.56 -10.32
C GLU A 31 -12.02 1.26 -11.72
N GLN A 32 -11.16 1.20 -12.74
CA GLN A 32 -11.56 0.87 -14.12
C GLN A 32 -12.15 -0.53 -14.26
N ASN A 33 -11.80 -1.46 -13.39
CA ASN A 33 -12.23 -2.85 -13.43
C ASN A 33 -13.11 -3.24 -12.22
N LEU A 34 -13.66 -2.25 -11.52
CA LEU A 34 -14.37 -2.44 -10.25
C LEU A 34 -15.44 -3.51 -10.32
N GLU A 35 -16.33 -3.46 -11.32
CA GLU A 35 -17.42 -4.42 -11.45
C GLU A 35 -16.93 -5.86 -11.64
N ALA A 36 -15.96 -6.05 -12.51
CA ALA A 36 -15.40 -7.38 -12.78
C ALA A 36 -14.71 -7.95 -11.55
N ILE A 37 -13.92 -7.13 -10.85
CA ILE A 37 -13.21 -7.55 -9.63
C ILE A 37 -14.20 -7.85 -8.51
N ALA A 38 -15.26 -7.05 -8.35
CA ALA A 38 -16.32 -7.29 -7.37
C ALA A 38 -17.01 -8.64 -7.58
N VAL A 39 -17.27 -9.01 -8.83
CA VAL A 39 -17.85 -10.34 -9.17
C VAL A 39 -16.86 -11.45 -8.79
N ILE A 40 -15.59 -11.31 -9.13
CA ILE A 40 -14.55 -12.29 -8.80
C ILE A 40 -14.46 -12.48 -7.29
N GLU A 41 -14.42 -11.40 -6.52
CA GLU A 41 -14.34 -11.46 -5.07
C GLU A 41 -15.59 -12.11 -4.45
N THR A 42 -16.76 -11.81 -5.00
CA THR A 42 -18.01 -12.45 -4.58
C THR A 42 -18.00 -13.96 -4.86
N ILE A 43 -17.50 -14.39 -6.01
CA ILE A 43 -17.37 -15.81 -6.35
C ILE A 43 -16.38 -16.50 -5.42
N ASP A 44 -15.26 -15.84 -5.10
CA ASP A 44 -14.19 -16.42 -4.29
C ASP A 44 -14.60 -16.63 -2.83
N ASN A 45 -15.26 -15.66 -2.21
CA ASN A 45 -15.56 -15.71 -0.77
C ASN A 45 -17.03 -15.86 -0.41
N GLY A 46 -17.94 -15.81 -1.39
CA GLY A 46 -19.39 -15.92 -1.15
C GLY A 46 -20.05 -14.67 -0.61
N LYS A 47 -19.37 -13.54 -0.55
CA LYS A 47 -19.90 -12.26 -0.07
C LYS A 47 -20.92 -11.69 -1.07
N PRO A 48 -22.00 -11.02 -0.61
CA PRO A 48 -22.95 -10.40 -1.52
C PRO A 48 -22.30 -9.36 -2.45
N ILE A 49 -22.63 -9.39 -3.73
CA ILE A 49 -22.12 -8.46 -4.75
C ILE A 49 -22.36 -6.99 -4.37
N ARG A 50 -23.41 -6.70 -3.64
CA ARG A 50 -23.69 -5.36 -3.10
C ARG A 50 -22.57 -4.88 -2.21
N GLU A 51 -22.05 -5.75 -1.34
CA GLU A 51 -20.98 -5.39 -0.41
C GLU A 51 -19.63 -5.19 -1.13
N THR A 52 -19.30 -6.10 -2.04
CA THR A 52 -18.04 -6.01 -2.79
C THR A 52 -18.00 -4.77 -3.68
N THR A 53 -19.13 -4.44 -4.33
CA THR A 53 -19.23 -3.27 -5.24
C THR A 53 -19.29 -1.94 -4.49
N ALA A 54 -20.10 -1.87 -3.42
CA ALA A 54 -20.39 -0.60 -2.76
C ALA A 54 -19.47 -0.27 -1.57
N ALA A 55 -18.79 -1.27 -1.00
CA ALA A 55 -17.95 -1.10 0.17
C ALA A 55 -16.50 -1.55 -0.05
N ASP A 56 -16.27 -2.83 -0.32
CA ASP A 56 -14.92 -3.41 -0.28
C ASP A 56 -13.99 -2.81 -1.33
N LEU A 57 -14.41 -2.77 -2.59
CA LEU A 57 -13.58 -2.25 -3.67
C LEU A 57 -13.36 -0.74 -3.60
N PRO A 58 -14.39 0.10 -3.40
CA PRO A 58 -14.17 1.53 -3.22
C PRO A 58 -13.20 1.85 -2.08
N LEU A 59 -13.29 1.14 -0.97
CA LEU A 59 -12.39 1.33 0.17
C LEU A 59 -10.96 0.86 -0.13
N ALA A 60 -10.79 -0.24 -0.85
CA ALA A 60 -9.47 -0.70 -1.31
C ALA A 60 -8.80 0.32 -2.23
N ILE A 61 -9.56 0.88 -3.19
CA ILE A 61 -9.09 1.93 -4.09
C ILE A 61 -8.66 3.17 -3.30
N ASP A 62 -9.48 3.62 -2.37
CA ASP A 62 -9.20 4.78 -1.53
C ASP A 62 -7.93 4.60 -0.70
N HIS A 63 -7.69 3.41 -0.17
CA HIS A 63 -6.47 3.10 0.59
C HIS A 63 -5.19 3.28 -0.23
N PHE A 64 -5.18 2.82 -1.47
CA PHE A 64 -4.02 3.05 -2.35
C PHE A 64 -3.81 4.55 -2.62
N ARG A 65 -4.87 5.31 -2.84
CA ARG A 65 -4.78 6.76 -3.03
C ARG A 65 -4.32 7.49 -1.76
N TYR A 66 -4.83 7.07 -0.61
CA TYR A 66 -4.43 7.63 0.69
C TYR A 66 -2.93 7.46 0.94
N PHE A 67 -2.40 6.24 0.81
CA PHE A 67 -0.99 5.98 1.05
C PHE A 67 -0.07 6.57 -0.03
N ALA A 68 -0.55 6.74 -1.25
CA ALA A 68 0.15 7.52 -2.27
C ALA A 68 0.35 9.00 -1.85
N GLY A 69 -0.63 9.56 -1.13
CA GLY A 69 -0.50 10.89 -0.52
C GLY A 69 0.44 10.89 0.67
N CYS A 70 0.31 9.93 1.57
CA CYS A 70 1.12 9.82 2.79
C CYS A 70 2.62 9.76 2.52
N ILE A 71 3.05 8.97 1.54
CA ILE A 71 4.47 8.83 1.25
C ILE A 71 5.13 10.13 0.79
N ARG A 72 4.37 11.02 0.16
CA ARG A 72 4.86 12.32 -0.28
C ARG A 72 4.98 13.33 0.85
N ALA A 73 4.26 13.13 1.94
CA ALA A 73 4.25 13.97 3.12
C ALA A 73 5.09 13.41 4.27
N GLN A 74 5.69 12.23 4.09
CA GLN A 74 6.50 11.61 5.11
C GLN A 74 7.81 12.37 5.31
N GLU A 75 8.06 12.79 6.55
CA GLU A 75 9.26 13.53 6.95
C GLU A 75 10.01 12.76 8.03
N GLY A 76 11.30 13.04 8.15
CA GLY A 76 12.10 12.69 9.31
C GLY A 76 12.09 13.83 10.32
N THR A 77 12.81 13.66 11.41
CA THR A 77 12.99 14.70 12.41
C THR A 77 14.44 15.02 12.63
N VAL A 78 14.70 16.23 13.12
CA VAL A 78 16.00 16.65 13.59
C VAL A 78 15.87 17.21 15.01
N GLY A 79 16.80 16.90 15.88
CA GLY A 79 16.82 17.40 17.25
C GLY A 79 18.23 17.73 17.71
N GLU A 80 18.40 18.80 18.46
CA GLU A 80 19.63 19.13 19.16
C GLU A 80 19.67 18.35 20.49
N LEU A 81 20.71 17.57 20.72
CA LEU A 81 20.94 16.86 21.97
C LEU A 81 21.72 17.72 22.98
N ASP A 82 22.68 18.45 22.47
CA ASP A 82 23.50 19.40 23.20
C ASP A 82 24.11 20.41 22.22
N ALA A 83 25.02 21.29 22.69
CA ALA A 83 25.62 22.35 21.89
C ALA A 83 26.43 21.86 20.71
N ASP A 84 26.90 20.62 20.73
CA ASP A 84 27.82 20.06 19.74
C ASP A 84 27.22 18.84 18.99
N THR A 85 26.01 18.41 19.35
CA THR A 85 25.42 17.16 18.85
C THR A 85 24.02 17.36 18.29
N VAL A 86 23.81 16.93 17.03
CA VAL A 86 22.51 16.93 16.35
C VAL A 86 22.12 15.50 16.01
N ALA A 87 20.89 15.11 16.32
CA ALA A 87 20.30 13.82 15.96
C ALA A 87 19.35 13.96 14.78
N TYR A 88 19.50 13.10 13.80
CA TYR A 88 18.58 12.97 12.67
C TYR A 88 17.81 11.67 12.76
N HIS A 89 16.49 11.70 12.47
CA HIS A 89 15.66 10.52 12.36
C HIS A 89 15.21 10.34 10.92
N PHE A 90 15.53 9.19 10.35
CA PHE A 90 15.12 8.79 9.02
C PHE A 90 14.27 7.54 9.08
N HIS A 91 13.27 7.46 8.19
CA HIS A 91 12.52 6.22 7.97
C HIS A 91 13.29 5.34 6.98
N GLU A 92 13.57 4.12 7.40
CA GLU A 92 14.25 3.12 6.58
C GLU A 92 13.32 1.93 6.34
N PRO A 93 13.41 1.25 5.17
CA PRO A 93 12.61 0.07 4.90
C PRO A 93 13.01 -1.09 5.81
N LEU A 94 12.02 -1.86 6.28
CA LEU A 94 12.26 -3.11 7.01
C LEU A 94 12.86 -4.21 6.12
N GLY A 95 12.73 -4.08 4.81
CA GLY A 95 13.14 -5.07 3.82
C GLY A 95 11.94 -5.86 3.29
N VAL A 96 12.15 -7.14 3.03
CA VAL A 96 11.08 -8.02 2.53
C VAL A 96 10.16 -8.43 3.66
N VAL A 97 8.86 -8.20 3.48
CA VAL A 97 7.81 -8.49 4.46
C VAL A 97 6.86 -9.53 3.90
N ALA A 98 6.56 -10.57 4.68
CA ALA A 98 5.53 -11.54 4.36
C ALA A 98 4.17 -11.04 4.86
N GLN A 99 3.15 -11.14 4.01
CA GLN A 99 1.79 -10.73 4.33
C GLN A 99 0.84 -11.91 4.17
N ILE A 100 0.16 -12.31 5.26
CA ILE A 100 -0.85 -13.35 5.26
C ILE A 100 -2.20 -12.66 5.44
N ILE A 101 -3.03 -12.73 4.41
CA ILE A 101 -4.28 -11.96 4.31
C ILE A 101 -5.47 -12.83 4.71
N PRO A 102 -6.36 -12.36 5.63
CA PRO A 102 -7.60 -13.04 5.94
C PRO A 102 -8.53 -13.13 4.73
N GLY A 103 -9.21 -14.27 4.58
CA GLY A 103 -10.08 -14.53 3.43
C GLY A 103 -11.46 -13.85 3.49
N THR A 104 -11.80 -13.13 4.57
CA THR A 104 -13.08 -12.43 4.73
C THR A 104 -13.19 -11.13 3.91
N PHE A 105 -12.06 -10.47 3.67
CA PHE A 105 -11.95 -9.26 2.86
C PHE A 105 -10.69 -9.35 2.00
N PRO A 106 -10.65 -10.24 1.00
CA PRO A 106 -9.40 -10.58 0.33
C PRO A 106 -8.68 -9.36 -0.25
N LEU A 107 -9.33 -8.62 -1.14
CA LEU A 107 -8.71 -7.46 -1.79
C LEU A 107 -8.53 -6.29 -0.82
N LEU A 108 -9.54 -5.98 -0.01
CA LEU A 108 -9.49 -4.85 0.92
C LEU A 108 -8.35 -5.01 1.93
N MET A 109 -8.23 -6.19 2.54
CA MET A 109 -7.16 -6.43 3.52
C MET A 109 -5.78 -6.57 2.86
N ALA A 110 -5.72 -7.03 1.61
CA ALA A 110 -4.50 -6.95 0.83
C ALA A 110 -4.08 -5.48 0.60
N ALA A 111 -5.02 -4.62 0.20
CA ALA A 111 -4.77 -3.19 0.04
C ALA A 111 -4.27 -2.53 1.34
N TRP A 112 -4.85 -2.88 2.50
CA TRP A 112 -4.42 -2.37 3.80
C TRP A 112 -2.99 -2.73 4.17
N LYS A 113 -2.43 -3.76 3.57
CA LYS A 113 -1.06 -4.21 3.82
C LYS A 113 -0.09 -3.79 2.73
N LEU A 114 -0.52 -3.87 1.47
CA LEU A 114 0.33 -3.54 0.32
C LEU A 114 0.55 -2.04 0.15
N ALA A 115 -0.51 -1.25 0.38
CA ALA A 115 -0.42 0.19 0.15
C ALA A 115 0.52 0.90 1.13
N PRO A 116 0.53 0.61 2.45
CA PRO A 116 1.48 1.23 3.37
C PRO A 116 2.89 0.64 3.29
N ALA A 117 3.07 -0.60 2.83
CA ALA A 117 4.37 -1.27 2.75
C ALA A 117 5.19 -0.81 1.55
#